data_ba1a8ab57fde825db1e7ef815caf3ea9
#
_entry.id   ba1a8ab57fde825db1e7ef815caf3ea9
#
_cell.length_a   1.000
_cell.length_b   1.000
_cell.length_c   1.000
_cell.angle_alpha   90.00
_cell.angle_beta   90.00
_cell.angle_gamma   90.00
#
_symmetry.space_group_name_H-M   'P 1'
#
loop_
_entity.id
_entity.type
_entity.pdbx_description
1 polymer ?
#
loop_
_entity_poly.entity_id
_entity_poly.type
_entity_poly.pdbx_seq_one_letter_code
_entity_poly.pdbx_strand_id
1 'polypeptide(L)'
;MYRQHILKVAVSAAIWVLALTSAQAQLDSSVSPIVTYDEGLLERIRETAKIIPGNSPVSINFMKIAESHRTYAAVIEGGSDEPFISARTAFQVLYPSASVMIDTGMDETVHSFYGFGREEPFWPEKNELVQQALRGASLIIVTHEHGDHIAGVLRSDYRDELALKTLLTKAQVETLLTNPQLPEIGLASGDSSNYLIVDYDRYLPVAPGMVLVKSPGHTPGHQMVYTRLANNEEYLFIGDIGWLLENVAGPTLRPEATSERIGENRQAIMAQLIWIKQLMDHHGIIIVPSHDNDLLNRYREQGLLGDLE
;
A
#
# COMPACT_ATOMS: atom_id res chain seq x y z
N MET A 1 -48.36 -17.05 45.48
CA MET A 1 -47.76 -17.52 44.22
C MET A 1 -47.60 -16.39 43.16
N TYR A 2 -47.20 -15.17 43.57
CA TYR A 2 -47.17 -14.00 42.61
C TYR A 2 -45.86 -13.23 42.61
N ARG A 3 -44.81 -13.73 43.29
CA ARG A 3 -43.49 -13.03 43.39
C ARG A 3 -42.35 -13.62 42.59
N GLN A 4 -42.52 -14.80 41.93
CA GLN A 4 -41.42 -15.45 41.20
C GLN A 4 -41.40 -15.18 39.68
N HIS A 5 -42.46 -14.60 39.10
CA HIS A 5 -42.48 -14.32 37.65
C HIS A 5 -41.94 -12.98 37.25
N ILE A 6 -41.82 -12.00 38.17
CA ILE A 6 -41.30 -10.64 37.80
C ILE A 6 -39.77 -10.63 37.70
N LEU A 7 -39.07 -11.51 38.42
CA LEU A 7 -37.59 -11.51 38.40
C LEU A 7 -36.97 -12.17 37.14
N LYS A 8 -37.73 -13.04 36.47
CA LYS A 8 -37.22 -13.72 35.23
C LYS A 8 -37.32 -12.84 33.98
N VAL A 9 -38.24 -11.89 33.93
CA VAL A 9 -38.42 -11.00 32.79
C VAL A 9 -37.37 -9.86 32.79
N ALA A 10 -36.98 -9.40 33.99
CA ALA A 10 -35.99 -8.32 34.12
C ALA A 10 -34.56 -8.76 33.74
N VAL A 11 -34.19 -10.03 34.00
CA VAL A 11 -32.87 -10.59 33.67
C VAL A 11 -32.71 -10.84 32.14
N SER A 12 -33.79 -11.26 31.48
CA SER A 12 -33.77 -11.46 30.02
C SER A 12 -33.65 -10.14 29.24
N ALA A 13 -34.30 -9.07 29.68
CA ALA A 13 -34.21 -7.74 29.02
C ALA A 13 -32.79 -7.12 29.15
N ALA A 14 -32.13 -7.29 30.29
CA ALA A 14 -30.78 -6.77 30.52
C ALA A 14 -29.73 -7.46 29.69
N ILE A 15 -29.89 -8.76 29.42
CA ILE A 15 -28.95 -9.54 28.57
C ILE A 15 -29.09 -9.14 27.09
N TRP A 16 -30.30 -8.83 26.61
CA TRP A 16 -30.51 -8.37 25.25
C TRP A 16 -30.00 -6.95 25.00
N VAL A 17 -30.07 -6.06 25.96
CA VAL A 17 -29.53 -4.69 25.85
C VAL A 17 -28.01 -4.70 25.85
N LEU A 18 -27.36 -5.59 26.64
CA LEU A 18 -25.90 -5.73 26.64
C LEU A 18 -25.38 -6.40 25.33
N ALA A 19 -26.13 -7.32 24.73
CA ALA A 19 -25.77 -7.94 23.46
C ALA A 19 -25.92 -6.95 22.28
N LEU A 20 -26.91 -6.07 22.31
CA LEU A 20 -27.10 -5.03 21.27
C LEU A 20 -26.03 -3.94 21.37
N THR A 21 -25.60 -3.54 22.57
CA THR A 21 -24.53 -2.54 22.75
C THR A 21 -23.15 -3.09 22.37
N SER A 22 -22.89 -4.39 22.60
CA SER A 22 -21.65 -5.03 22.15
C SER A 22 -21.61 -5.25 20.63
N ALA A 23 -22.75 -5.56 19.98
CA ALA A 23 -22.84 -5.66 18.53
C ALA A 23 -22.71 -4.30 17.84
N GLN A 24 -23.27 -3.23 18.42
CA GLN A 24 -23.12 -1.86 17.92
C GLN A 24 -21.68 -1.36 18.05
N ALA A 25 -21.01 -1.65 19.16
CA ALA A 25 -19.60 -1.32 19.36
C ALA A 25 -18.66 -2.10 18.45
N GLN A 26 -19.03 -3.31 18.00
CA GLN A 26 -18.26 -4.13 17.07
C GLN A 26 -18.45 -3.72 15.60
N LEU A 27 -19.58 -3.09 15.26
CA LEU A 27 -19.85 -2.53 13.93
C LEU A 27 -19.14 -1.18 13.70
N ASP A 28 -18.85 -0.43 14.74
CA ASP A 28 -18.16 0.88 14.65
C ASP A 28 -16.62 0.75 14.56
N SER A 29 -16.05 -0.41 14.85
CA SER A 29 -14.61 -0.66 14.79
C SER A 29 -14.07 -1.05 13.40
N SER A 30 -14.94 -1.21 12.40
CA SER A 30 -14.57 -1.62 11.04
C SER A 30 -14.35 -0.47 10.05
N VAL A 31 -14.64 0.77 10.44
CA VAL A 31 -14.38 1.95 9.60
C VAL A 31 -12.97 2.44 9.88
N SER A 32 -12.06 2.23 8.95
CA SER A 32 -10.72 2.83 9.01
C SER A 32 -10.85 4.34 9.26
N PRO A 33 -10.12 4.91 10.23
CA PRO A 33 -10.21 6.33 10.52
C PRO A 33 -9.81 7.14 9.29
N ILE A 34 -10.63 8.13 8.91
CA ILE A 34 -10.31 9.04 7.81
C ILE A 34 -9.17 9.94 8.27
N VAL A 35 -8.00 9.78 7.65
CA VAL A 35 -6.85 10.65 7.90
C VAL A 35 -7.10 12.00 7.25
N THR A 36 -6.91 13.08 7.99
CA THR A 36 -7.06 14.45 7.47
C THR A 36 -5.77 14.90 6.78
N TYR A 37 -5.88 15.36 5.55
CA TYR A 37 -4.78 15.90 4.74
C TYR A 37 -4.91 17.43 4.71
N ASP A 38 -4.32 18.12 5.70
CA ASP A 38 -4.35 19.59 5.80
C ASP A 38 -3.23 20.25 4.98
N GLU A 39 -3.37 21.54 4.68
CA GLU A 39 -2.42 22.31 3.86
C GLU A 39 -0.99 22.30 4.40
N GLY A 40 -0.78 22.21 5.72
CA GLY A 40 0.54 22.17 6.34
C GLY A 40 1.19 20.78 6.38
N LEU A 41 0.52 19.73 5.93
CA LEU A 41 1.02 18.36 6.05
C LEU A 41 2.31 18.15 5.24
N LEU A 42 2.39 18.66 4.01
CA LEU A 42 3.58 18.53 3.17
C LEU A 42 4.82 19.13 3.84
N GLU A 43 4.70 20.32 4.42
CA GLU A 43 5.84 20.97 5.09
C GLU A 43 6.31 20.17 6.30
N ARG A 44 5.38 19.59 7.06
CA ARG A 44 5.73 18.69 8.18
C ARG A 44 6.41 17.41 7.69
N ILE A 45 5.99 16.84 6.56
CA ILE A 45 6.64 15.70 5.93
C ILE A 45 8.05 16.07 5.49
N ARG A 46 8.25 17.24 4.84
CA ARG A 46 9.56 17.75 4.44
C ARG A 46 10.52 17.96 5.62
N GLU A 47 10.02 18.51 6.73
CA GLU A 47 10.82 18.65 7.95
C GLU A 47 11.11 17.28 8.59
N THR A 48 10.15 16.37 8.57
CA THR A 48 10.33 15.00 9.08
C THR A 48 11.37 14.22 8.28
N ALA A 49 11.44 14.43 6.97
CA ALA A 49 12.43 13.80 6.10
C ALA A 49 13.89 14.16 6.45
N LYS A 50 14.10 15.25 7.20
CA LYS A 50 15.41 15.71 7.66
C LYS A 50 15.82 15.15 9.02
N ILE A 51 14.92 14.45 9.74
CA ILE A 51 15.16 14.03 11.14
C ILE A 51 16.21 12.94 11.23
N ILE A 52 16.19 11.96 10.31
CA ILE A 52 17.19 10.89 10.29
C ILE A 52 18.47 11.43 9.64
N PRO A 53 19.60 11.45 10.36
CA PRO A 53 20.85 11.94 9.80
C PRO A 53 21.42 10.96 8.77
N GLY A 54 22.06 11.48 7.75
CA GLY A 54 22.73 10.71 6.71
C GLY A 54 22.59 11.34 5.33
N ASN A 55 23.13 10.68 4.32
CA ASN A 55 23.01 11.10 2.94
C ASN A 55 21.58 10.82 2.45
N SER A 56 20.99 11.77 1.74
CA SER A 56 19.74 11.54 1.00
C SER A 56 19.96 10.52 -0.12
N PRO A 57 18.89 9.86 -0.59
CA PRO A 57 18.98 8.95 -1.72
C PRO A 57 19.37 9.71 -3.00
N VAL A 58 20.01 8.99 -3.94
CA VAL A 58 20.58 9.59 -5.16
C VAL A 58 19.76 9.27 -6.41
N SER A 59 19.02 8.16 -6.42
CA SER A 59 18.18 7.74 -7.53
C SER A 59 17.10 6.77 -7.07
N ILE A 60 16.13 6.56 -7.94
CA ILE A 60 15.07 5.57 -7.78
C ILE A 60 15.04 4.71 -9.04
N ASN A 61 15.05 3.40 -8.87
CA ASN A 61 14.92 2.42 -9.93
C ASN A 61 13.62 1.65 -9.76
N PHE A 62 13.14 0.99 -10.82
CA PHE A 62 12.00 0.08 -10.74
C PHE A 62 12.19 -1.15 -11.62
N MET A 63 11.44 -2.20 -11.32
CA MET A 63 11.33 -3.39 -12.14
C MET A 63 9.87 -3.76 -12.32
N LYS A 64 9.43 -3.92 -13.56
CA LYS A 64 8.15 -4.56 -13.89
C LYS A 64 8.39 -6.05 -14.06
N ILE A 65 7.83 -6.85 -13.14
CA ILE A 65 7.99 -8.31 -13.11
C ILE A 65 6.85 -9.06 -13.81
N ALA A 66 5.70 -8.40 -13.95
CA ALA A 66 4.52 -8.96 -14.58
C ALA A 66 3.62 -7.83 -15.09
N GLU A 67 2.60 -8.19 -15.84
CA GLU A 67 1.56 -7.25 -16.26
C GLU A 67 0.20 -7.93 -16.30
N SER A 68 -0.83 -7.14 -16.11
CA SER A 68 -2.21 -7.56 -16.25
C SER A 68 -2.93 -6.67 -17.26
N HIS A 69 -3.66 -7.26 -18.19
CA HIS A 69 -4.40 -6.52 -19.20
C HIS A 69 -5.78 -6.13 -18.65
N ARG A 70 -6.04 -4.84 -18.59
CA ARG A 70 -7.25 -4.24 -18.02
C ARG A 70 -7.84 -3.22 -19.00
N THR A 71 -9.04 -2.72 -18.69
CA THR A 71 -9.62 -1.56 -19.36
C THR A 71 -9.69 -0.39 -18.40
N TYR A 72 -9.71 0.83 -18.92
CA TYR A 72 -9.87 2.03 -18.09
C TYR A 72 -11.17 1.96 -17.29
N ALA A 73 -12.25 1.41 -17.86
CA ALA A 73 -13.52 1.18 -17.15
C ALA A 73 -13.41 0.29 -15.90
N ALA A 74 -12.36 -0.53 -15.78
CA ALA A 74 -12.15 -1.37 -14.60
C ALA A 74 -11.52 -0.61 -13.41
N VAL A 75 -10.86 0.52 -13.66
CA VAL A 75 -10.04 1.23 -12.66
C VAL A 75 -10.35 2.72 -12.53
N ILE A 76 -11.13 3.28 -13.46
CA ILE A 76 -11.61 4.67 -13.45
C ILE A 76 -13.13 4.67 -13.60
N GLU A 77 -13.84 5.26 -12.66
CA GLU A 77 -15.29 5.40 -12.72
C GLU A 77 -15.68 6.25 -13.94
N GLY A 78 -16.50 5.69 -14.83
CA GLY A 78 -16.83 6.31 -16.11
C GLY A 78 -15.72 6.22 -17.18
N GLY A 79 -14.68 5.46 -16.94
CA GLY A 79 -13.61 5.20 -17.90
C GLY A 79 -14.08 4.42 -19.13
N SER A 80 -13.27 4.44 -20.19
CA SER A 80 -13.57 3.74 -21.45
C SER A 80 -13.23 2.24 -21.39
N ASP A 81 -13.75 1.49 -22.36
CA ASP A 81 -13.36 0.07 -22.55
C ASP A 81 -12.02 -0.11 -23.27
N GLU A 82 -11.29 0.96 -23.51
CA GLU A 82 -9.95 0.88 -24.08
C GLU A 82 -9.02 0.11 -23.16
N PRO A 83 -8.18 -0.77 -23.70
CA PRO A 83 -7.26 -1.56 -22.91
C PRO A 83 -6.06 -0.72 -22.43
N PHE A 84 -5.54 -1.05 -21.25
CA PHE A 84 -4.24 -0.61 -20.76
C PHE A 84 -3.49 -1.76 -20.07
N ILE A 85 -2.19 -1.58 -19.92
CA ILE A 85 -1.32 -2.52 -19.20
C ILE A 85 -1.20 -2.05 -17.74
N SER A 86 -1.70 -2.85 -16.81
CA SER A 86 -1.48 -2.69 -15.38
C SER A 86 -0.15 -3.37 -15.01
N ALA A 87 0.89 -2.58 -14.79
CA ALA A 87 2.21 -3.10 -14.40
C ALA A 87 2.17 -3.74 -13.00
N ARG A 88 3.04 -4.73 -12.77
CA ARG A 88 3.33 -5.28 -11.44
C ARG A 88 4.79 -4.99 -11.12
N THR A 89 5.02 -4.16 -10.11
CA THR A 89 6.30 -3.50 -9.94
C THR A 89 6.86 -3.61 -8.52
N ALA A 90 8.17 -3.47 -8.41
CA ALA A 90 8.89 -3.17 -7.19
C ALA A 90 9.85 -2.01 -7.45
N PHE A 91 10.09 -1.16 -6.45
CA PHE A 91 10.95 0.02 -6.58
C PHE A 91 12.16 -0.10 -5.66
N GLN A 92 13.29 0.44 -6.11
CA GLN A 92 14.55 0.48 -5.36
C GLN A 92 15.00 1.94 -5.22
N VAL A 93 15.12 2.41 -4.00
CA VAL A 93 15.66 3.73 -3.67
C VAL A 93 17.13 3.57 -3.30
N LEU A 94 18.02 4.15 -4.10
CA LEU A 94 19.46 4.02 -3.93
C LEU A 94 20.05 5.17 -3.11
N TYR A 95 20.83 4.82 -2.12
CA TYR A 95 21.72 5.68 -1.34
C TYR A 95 23.17 5.45 -1.75
N PRO A 96 24.13 6.34 -1.39
CA PRO A 96 25.53 6.14 -1.74
C PRO A 96 26.15 4.80 -1.29
N SER A 97 25.61 4.16 -0.26
CA SER A 97 26.13 2.90 0.30
C SER A 97 25.07 1.90 0.74
N ALA A 98 23.80 2.13 0.40
CA ALA A 98 22.68 1.29 0.82
C ALA A 98 21.53 1.39 -0.19
N SER A 99 20.56 0.53 -0.05
CA SER A 99 19.27 0.66 -0.76
C SER A 99 18.09 0.37 0.15
N VAL A 100 16.93 0.91 -0.23
CA VAL A 100 15.63 0.62 0.37
C VAL A 100 14.71 0.16 -0.74
N MET A 101 14.00 -0.95 -0.50
CA MET A 101 12.96 -1.40 -1.43
C MET A 101 11.60 -0.86 -1.00
N ILE A 102 10.78 -0.48 -1.98
CA ILE A 102 9.36 -0.14 -1.81
C ILE A 102 8.57 -1.15 -2.63
N ASP A 103 7.70 -1.89 -1.95
CA ASP A 103 7.00 -3.07 -2.46
C ASP A 103 7.94 -4.19 -2.92
N THR A 104 7.42 -5.38 -3.07
CA THR A 104 8.25 -6.58 -3.20
C THR A 104 7.90 -7.42 -4.42
N GLY A 105 6.86 -7.02 -5.17
CA GLY A 105 6.32 -7.87 -6.21
C GLY A 105 5.69 -9.16 -5.65
N MET A 106 5.68 -10.19 -6.48
CA MET A 106 5.04 -11.48 -6.19
C MET A 106 5.66 -12.60 -7.03
N ASP A 107 5.37 -13.85 -6.67
CA ASP A 107 5.66 -15.01 -7.51
C ASP A 107 4.57 -15.23 -8.60
N GLU A 108 4.84 -16.14 -9.53
CA GLU A 108 3.91 -16.47 -10.62
C GLU A 108 2.58 -17.05 -10.13
N THR A 109 2.58 -17.78 -9.01
CA THR A 109 1.37 -18.34 -8.41
C THR A 109 0.41 -17.24 -7.97
N VAL A 110 0.93 -16.22 -7.26
CA VAL A 110 0.13 -15.07 -6.84
C VAL A 110 -0.27 -14.22 -8.05
N HIS A 111 0.62 -14.06 -9.06
CA HIS A 111 0.27 -13.36 -10.29
C HIS A 111 -0.91 -14.00 -11.02
N SER A 112 -0.94 -15.33 -11.10
CA SER A 112 -2.03 -16.08 -11.76
C SER A 112 -3.41 -15.80 -11.15
N PHE A 113 -3.48 -15.50 -9.85
CA PHE A 113 -4.73 -15.09 -9.21
C PHE A 113 -5.33 -13.82 -9.85
N TYR A 114 -4.49 -12.85 -10.17
CA TYR A 114 -4.94 -11.59 -10.79
C TYR A 114 -5.31 -11.74 -12.27
N GLY A 115 -4.98 -12.85 -12.91
CA GLY A 115 -5.40 -13.17 -14.27
C GLY A 115 -6.89 -13.47 -14.40
N PHE A 116 -7.60 -13.80 -13.31
CA PHE A 116 -9.00 -14.22 -13.33
C PHE A 116 -9.25 -15.35 -14.33
N GLY A 117 -8.36 -16.34 -14.35
CA GLY A 117 -8.42 -17.49 -15.28
C GLY A 117 -7.83 -17.23 -16.66
N ARG A 118 -7.21 -16.08 -16.91
CA ARG A 118 -6.42 -15.79 -18.09
C ARG A 118 -4.94 -15.95 -17.77
N GLU A 119 -4.16 -16.42 -18.74
CA GLU A 119 -2.71 -16.31 -18.68
C GLU A 119 -2.32 -14.87 -18.99
N GLU A 120 -1.56 -14.25 -18.09
CA GLU A 120 -1.03 -12.90 -18.25
C GLU A 120 0.49 -12.94 -18.07
N PRO A 121 1.26 -12.06 -18.75
CA PRO A 121 2.71 -12.11 -18.77
C PRO A 121 3.33 -12.00 -17.36
N PHE A 122 4.25 -12.91 -17.07
CA PHE A 122 5.14 -12.91 -15.92
C PHE A 122 6.56 -13.21 -16.35
N TRP A 123 7.55 -12.52 -15.78
CA TRP A 123 8.97 -12.67 -16.14
C TRP A 123 9.76 -13.18 -14.93
N PRO A 124 10.00 -14.52 -14.85
CA PRO A 124 10.74 -15.11 -13.73
C PRO A 124 12.13 -14.51 -13.52
N GLU A 125 12.85 -14.20 -14.62
CA GLU A 125 14.18 -13.60 -14.58
C GLU A 125 14.18 -12.19 -13.98
N LYS A 126 13.12 -11.41 -14.21
CA LYS A 126 12.95 -10.08 -13.58
C LYS A 126 12.57 -10.19 -12.11
N ASN A 127 11.74 -11.18 -11.77
CA ASN A 127 11.42 -11.45 -10.38
C ASN A 127 12.66 -11.88 -9.60
N GLU A 128 13.55 -12.67 -10.20
CA GLU A 128 14.83 -13.04 -9.57
C GLU A 128 15.71 -11.80 -9.29
N LEU A 129 15.77 -10.82 -10.19
CA LEU A 129 16.46 -9.55 -9.94
C LEU A 129 15.83 -8.79 -8.76
N VAL A 130 14.50 -8.79 -8.67
CA VAL A 130 13.81 -8.19 -7.50
C VAL A 130 14.17 -8.94 -6.22
N GLN A 131 14.21 -10.27 -6.22
CA GLN A 131 14.63 -11.06 -5.06
C GLN A 131 16.07 -10.74 -4.63
N GLN A 132 16.99 -10.57 -5.57
CA GLN A 132 18.36 -10.16 -5.29
C GLN A 132 18.42 -8.75 -4.69
N ALA A 133 17.65 -7.79 -5.23
CA ALA A 133 17.56 -6.43 -4.70
C ALA A 133 16.95 -6.41 -3.29
N LEU A 134 15.90 -7.20 -3.03
CA LEU A 134 15.32 -7.37 -1.70
C LEU A 134 16.36 -7.89 -0.70
N ARG A 135 17.17 -8.88 -1.09
CA ARG A 135 18.24 -9.41 -0.23
C ARG A 135 19.34 -8.39 0.02
N GLY A 136 19.70 -7.58 -0.98
CA GLY A 136 20.69 -6.52 -0.87
C GLY A 136 20.24 -5.28 -0.09
N ALA A 137 18.94 -5.07 0.05
CA ALA A 137 18.38 -3.90 0.71
C ALA A 137 18.63 -3.88 2.22
N SER A 138 18.81 -2.68 2.77
CA SER A 138 18.88 -2.44 4.22
C SER A 138 17.51 -2.37 4.88
N LEU A 139 16.49 -2.01 4.12
CA LEU A 139 15.10 -1.88 4.56
C LEU A 139 14.17 -2.23 3.40
N ILE A 140 13.08 -2.90 3.71
CA ILE A 140 11.98 -3.19 2.78
C ILE A 140 10.72 -2.56 3.35
N ILE A 141 10.08 -1.70 2.58
CA ILE A 141 8.83 -1.03 2.92
C ILE A 141 7.72 -1.60 2.03
N VAL A 142 6.58 -1.92 2.62
CA VAL A 142 5.39 -2.39 1.90
C VAL A 142 4.34 -1.30 1.96
N THR A 143 3.87 -0.84 0.80
CA THR A 143 2.82 0.18 0.74
C THR A 143 1.51 -0.34 1.33
N HIS A 144 1.16 -1.59 1.04
CA HIS A 144 -0.02 -2.24 1.59
C HIS A 144 0.04 -3.77 1.46
N GLU A 145 -0.87 -4.45 2.12
CA GLU A 145 -0.84 -5.88 2.36
C GLU A 145 -1.46 -6.75 1.26
N HIS A 146 -1.66 -6.24 0.02
CA HIS A 146 -2.09 -7.07 -1.10
C HIS A 146 -0.94 -7.90 -1.69
N GLY A 147 -1.30 -9.01 -2.33
CA GLY A 147 -0.33 -10.02 -2.78
C GLY A 147 0.72 -9.50 -3.73
N ASP A 148 0.36 -8.62 -4.67
CA ASP A 148 1.30 -8.07 -5.64
C ASP A 148 2.27 -7.02 -5.06
N HIS A 149 2.10 -6.64 -3.80
CA HIS A 149 2.99 -5.73 -3.07
C HIS A 149 3.82 -6.43 -1.99
N ILE A 150 3.33 -7.53 -1.39
CA ILE A 150 4.00 -8.17 -0.25
C ILE A 150 4.44 -9.62 -0.50
N ALA A 151 3.88 -10.32 -1.49
CA ALA A 151 4.16 -11.74 -1.67
C ALA A 151 5.64 -12.02 -2.00
N GLY A 152 6.36 -11.08 -2.61
CA GLY A 152 7.79 -11.21 -2.86
C GLY A 152 8.64 -11.39 -1.61
N VAL A 153 8.11 -11.01 -0.42
CA VAL A 153 8.71 -11.35 0.88
C VAL A 153 8.06 -12.60 1.47
N LEU A 154 6.73 -12.63 1.57
CA LEU A 154 6.03 -13.69 2.30
C LEU A 154 6.20 -15.09 1.68
N ARG A 155 6.41 -15.15 0.37
CA ARG A 155 6.53 -16.38 -0.42
C ARG A 155 7.92 -16.62 -0.96
N SER A 156 8.89 -15.78 -0.58
CA SER A 156 10.31 -15.92 -0.94
C SER A 156 10.94 -17.16 -0.30
N ASP A 157 11.84 -17.79 -1.02
CA ASP A 157 12.76 -18.80 -0.47
C ASP A 157 13.70 -18.20 0.61
N TYR A 158 13.83 -16.87 0.63
CA TYR A 158 14.63 -16.09 1.59
C TYR A 158 13.77 -15.40 2.65
N ARG A 159 12.52 -15.84 2.85
CA ARG A 159 11.54 -15.19 3.73
C ARG A 159 12.08 -14.82 5.10
N ASP A 160 12.78 -15.73 5.76
CA ASP A 160 13.30 -15.50 7.12
C ASP A 160 14.37 -14.40 7.15
N GLU A 161 15.21 -14.31 6.11
CA GLU A 161 16.19 -13.23 5.96
C GLU A 161 15.49 -11.89 5.68
N LEU A 162 14.51 -11.90 4.78
CA LEU A 162 13.80 -10.70 4.34
C LEU A 162 12.90 -10.13 5.44
N ALA A 163 12.27 -11.00 6.23
CA ALA A 163 11.40 -10.58 7.33
C ALA A 163 12.10 -9.63 8.31
N LEU A 164 13.37 -9.90 8.65
CA LEU A 164 14.15 -9.12 9.62
C LEU A 164 14.37 -7.65 9.21
N LYS A 165 14.16 -7.31 7.95
CA LYS A 165 14.33 -5.96 7.41
C LYS A 165 13.08 -5.45 6.68
N THR A 166 11.97 -6.18 6.76
CA THR A 166 10.67 -5.76 6.22
C THR A 166 9.87 -5.02 7.27
N LEU A 167 9.55 -3.77 6.97
CA LEU A 167 8.73 -2.91 7.80
C LEU A 167 7.26 -3.07 7.42
N LEU A 168 6.44 -3.46 8.38
CA LEU A 168 5.00 -3.58 8.26
C LEU A 168 4.31 -2.67 9.28
N THR A 169 3.18 -2.10 8.89
CA THR A 169 2.30 -1.45 9.87
C THR A 169 1.57 -2.50 10.70
N LYS A 170 1.17 -2.13 11.92
CA LYS A 170 0.34 -3.00 12.76
C LYS A 170 -0.95 -3.43 12.05
N ALA A 171 -1.58 -2.52 11.27
CA ALA A 171 -2.78 -2.83 10.52
C ALA A 171 -2.53 -3.83 9.37
N GLN A 172 -1.38 -3.73 8.67
CA GLN A 172 -0.97 -4.74 7.68
C GLN A 172 -0.84 -6.12 8.33
N VAL A 173 -0.14 -6.19 9.46
CA VAL A 173 0.04 -7.46 10.20
C VAL A 173 -1.30 -8.02 10.66
N GLU A 174 -2.21 -7.19 11.16
CA GLU A 174 -3.54 -7.62 11.59
C GLU A 174 -4.35 -8.22 10.43
N THR A 175 -4.35 -7.55 9.26
CA THR A 175 -4.99 -8.06 8.04
C THR A 175 -4.38 -9.38 7.60
N LEU A 176 -3.05 -9.49 7.54
CA LEU A 176 -2.36 -10.71 7.12
C LEU A 176 -2.59 -11.90 8.06
N LEU A 177 -2.84 -11.65 9.35
CA LEU A 177 -3.16 -12.68 10.35
C LEU A 177 -4.62 -13.11 10.33
N THR A 178 -5.56 -12.21 10.00
CA THR A 178 -6.99 -12.43 10.21
C THR A 178 -7.81 -12.55 8.94
N ASN A 179 -7.46 -11.79 7.91
CA ASN A 179 -8.21 -11.73 6.64
C ASN A 179 -7.29 -11.35 5.47
N PRO A 180 -6.26 -12.16 5.17
CA PRO A 180 -5.38 -11.89 4.04
C PRO A 180 -6.16 -11.95 2.72
N GLN A 181 -5.77 -11.14 1.73
CA GLN A 181 -6.38 -11.13 0.40
C GLN A 181 -6.36 -12.53 -0.25
N LEU A 182 -5.31 -13.29 -0.01
CA LEU A 182 -5.12 -14.68 -0.44
C LEU A 182 -4.61 -15.51 0.74
N PRO A 183 -5.07 -16.76 0.92
CA PRO A 183 -4.53 -17.64 1.97
C PRO A 183 -3.00 -17.80 1.90
N GLU A 184 -2.44 -17.79 0.69
CA GLU A 184 -1.02 -18.00 0.40
C GLU A 184 -0.10 -16.89 0.93
N ILE A 185 -0.66 -15.70 1.22
CA ILE A 185 0.08 -14.58 1.81
C ILE A 185 -0.28 -14.34 3.28
N GLY A 186 -1.08 -15.23 3.88
CA GLY A 186 -1.40 -15.15 5.30
C GLY A 186 -0.17 -15.36 6.19
N LEU A 187 -0.10 -14.62 7.29
CA LEU A 187 0.86 -14.86 8.35
C LEU A 187 0.31 -15.89 9.34
N ALA A 188 1.17 -16.81 9.79
CA ALA A 188 0.83 -17.66 10.91
C ALA A 188 1.02 -16.92 12.24
N SER A 189 0.30 -17.37 13.28
CA SER A 189 0.45 -16.84 14.63
C SER A 189 1.89 -17.04 15.11
N GLY A 190 2.58 -15.96 15.43
CA GLY A 190 4.00 -15.96 15.84
C GLY A 190 4.99 -15.53 14.75
N ASP A 191 4.67 -15.66 13.47
CA ASP A 191 5.56 -15.22 12.37
C ASP A 191 5.78 -13.72 12.35
N SER A 192 4.79 -12.95 12.81
CA SER A 192 4.85 -11.49 12.86
C SER A 192 6.02 -10.95 13.68
N SER A 193 6.49 -11.70 14.68
CA SER A 193 7.62 -11.28 15.53
C SER A 193 8.95 -11.14 14.78
N ASN A 194 9.06 -11.66 13.57
CA ASN A 194 10.26 -11.57 12.74
C ASN A 194 10.30 -10.25 11.92
N TYR A 195 9.21 -9.51 11.83
CA TYR A 195 9.11 -8.28 11.05
C TYR A 195 9.35 -7.03 11.90
N LEU A 196 9.75 -5.93 11.25
CA LEU A 196 9.83 -4.62 11.87
C LEU A 196 8.41 -4.02 11.90
N ILE A 197 7.71 -4.16 13.03
CA ILE A 197 6.32 -3.68 13.15
C ILE A 197 6.30 -2.26 13.70
N VAL A 198 5.63 -1.36 12.98
CA VAL A 198 5.43 0.03 13.38
C VAL A 198 3.94 0.35 13.53
N ASP A 199 3.66 1.26 14.45
CA ASP A 199 2.37 1.93 14.55
C ASP A 199 2.66 3.42 14.71
N TYR A 200 2.04 4.24 13.88
CA TYR A 200 2.25 5.68 13.89
C TYR A 200 0.95 6.41 13.53
N ASP A 201 0.85 7.65 13.94
CA ASP A 201 -0.40 8.38 13.81
C ASP A 201 -0.62 8.93 12.38
N ARG A 202 0.32 9.70 11.84
CA ARG A 202 0.16 10.36 10.52
C ARG A 202 1.32 10.14 9.57
N TYR A 203 2.56 10.28 10.04
CA TYR A 203 3.79 10.11 9.27
C TYR A 203 4.95 9.64 10.16
N LEU A 204 5.89 8.92 9.57
CA LEU A 204 7.03 8.32 10.26
C LEU A 204 8.29 8.42 9.40
N PRO A 205 9.40 9.06 9.86
CA PRO A 205 10.68 9.00 9.16
C PRO A 205 11.26 7.58 9.29
N VAL A 206 11.76 7.03 8.18
CA VAL A 206 12.30 5.64 8.15
C VAL A 206 13.72 5.55 7.61
N ALA A 207 14.13 6.54 6.81
CA ALA A 207 15.51 6.68 6.32
C ALA A 207 15.78 8.17 6.00
N PRO A 208 17.05 8.60 5.80
CA PRO A 208 17.34 9.95 5.39
C PRO A 208 16.60 10.31 4.10
N GLY A 209 15.81 11.38 4.12
CA GLY A 209 15.00 11.82 2.99
C GLY A 209 13.70 11.01 2.77
N MET A 210 13.38 10.02 3.60
CA MET A 210 12.22 9.13 3.40
C MET A 210 11.27 9.14 4.59
N VAL A 211 9.96 9.28 4.27
CA VAL A 211 8.87 9.36 5.26
C VAL A 211 7.68 8.52 4.82
N LEU A 212 7.20 7.67 5.69
CA LEU A 212 5.91 7.00 5.51
C LEU A 212 4.78 7.97 5.84
N VAL A 213 3.73 7.96 5.04
CA VAL A 213 2.53 8.77 5.24
C VAL A 213 1.32 7.85 5.32
N LYS A 214 0.66 7.83 6.47
CA LYS A 214 -0.50 6.97 6.74
C LYS A 214 -1.64 7.30 5.79
N SER A 215 -2.15 6.31 5.07
CA SER A 215 -3.19 6.48 4.06
C SER A 215 -4.16 5.29 3.98
N PRO A 216 -4.78 4.88 5.09
CA PRO A 216 -5.75 3.79 5.06
C PRO A 216 -6.93 4.17 4.15
N GLY A 217 -7.44 3.20 3.41
CA GLY A 217 -8.54 3.43 2.47
C GLY A 217 -8.63 2.33 1.42
N HIS A 218 -7.56 2.08 0.68
CA HIS A 218 -7.45 0.94 -0.22
C HIS A 218 -7.40 -0.37 0.57
N THR A 219 -6.53 -0.41 1.58
CA THR A 219 -6.53 -1.41 2.65
C THR A 219 -6.42 -0.71 4.01
N PRO A 220 -6.70 -1.41 5.13
CA PRO A 220 -6.50 -0.86 6.47
C PRO A 220 -5.04 -0.45 6.75
N GLY A 221 -4.08 -1.19 6.20
CA GLY A 221 -2.65 -0.96 6.42
C GLY A 221 -1.96 -0.08 5.39
N HIS A 222 -2.70 0.49 4.43
CA HIS A 222 -2.11 1.27 3.36
C HIS A 222 -1.36 2.51 3.85
N GLN A 223 -0.18 2.75 3.24
CA GLN A 223 0.69 3.91 3.48
C GLN A 223 1.34 4.37 2.17
N MET A 224 1.48 5.68 2.01
CA MET A 224 2.30 6.27 0.94
C MET A 224 3.75 6.38 1.42
N VAL A 225 4.69 6.47 0.48
CA VAL A 225 6.10 6.70 0.78
C VAL A 225 6.58 7.98 0.09
N TYR A 226 6.87 9.01 0.90
CA TYR A 226 7.52 10.22 0.42
C TYR A 226 9.02 10.02 0.40
N THR A 227 9.68 10.44 -0.69
CA THR A 227 11.14 10.34 -0.85
C THR A 227 11.68 11.62 -1.48
N ARG A 228 12.69 12.24 -0.84
CA ARG A 228 13.41 13.41 -1.35
C ARG A 228 14.84 13.02 -1.69
N LEU A 229 15.20 13.18 -2.95
CA LEU A 229 16.56 12.90 -3.45
C LEU A 229 17.55 14.02 -3.08
N ALA A 230 18.84 13.72 -3.21
CA ALA A 230 19.93 14.66 -2.98
C ALA A 230 19.91 15.86 -3.95
N ASN A 231 19.35 15.71 -5.16
CA ASN A 231 19.14 16.78 -6.13
C ASN A 231 17.89 17.64 -5.85
N ASN A 232 17.18 17.36 -4.74
CA ASN A 232 15.93 17.99 -4.29
C ASN A 232 14.66 17.57 -5.06
N GLU A 233 14.72 16.63 -5.96
CA GLU A 233 13.50 16.01 -6.49
C GLU A 233 12.74 15.29 -5.40
N GLU A 234 11.41 15.44 -5.43
CA GLU A 234 10.51 14.88 -4.42
C GLU A 234 9.52 13.93 -5.09
N TYR A 235 9.44 12.72 -4.55
CA TYR A 235 8.59 11.66 -5.06
C TYR A 235 7.57 11.25 -4.00
N LEU A 236 6.37 10.86 -4.46
CA LEU A 236 5.35 10.25 -3.61
C LEU A 236 4.88 8.94 -4.27
N PHE A 237 5.27 7.82 -3.69
CA PHE A 237 4.74 6.51 -4.05
C PHE A 237 3.37 6.37 -3.40
N ILE A 238 2.34 6.29 -4.22
CA ILE A 238 0.94 6.32 -3.75
C ILE A 238 0.33 4.93 -3.61
N GLY A 239 1.10 3.87 -3.88
CA GLY A 239 0.57 2.50 -3.88
C GLY A 239 -0.69 2.40 -4.76
N ASP A 240 -1.74 1.87 -4.20
CA ASP A 240 -3.00 1.60 -4.90
C ASP A 240 -4.12 2.60 -4.59
N ILE A 241 -3.80 3.78 -4.07
CA ILE A 241 -4.79 4.88 -3.96
C ILE A 241 -5.36 5.20 -5.33
N GLY A 242 -4.49 5.32 -6.34
CA GLY A 242 -4.83 5.37 -7.76
C GLY A 242 -3.89 4.45 -8.55
N TRP A 243 -4.45 3.59 -9.40
CA TRP A 243 -3.62 2.71 -10.22
C TRP A 243 -2.95 3.45 -11.38
N LEU A 244 -3.60 4.49 -11.86
CA LEU A 244 -3.14 5.34 -12.95
C LEU A 244 -3.03 6.79 -12.48
N LEU A 245 -2.15 7.56 -13.11
CA LEU A 245 -2.04 8.99 -12.86
C LEU A 245 -3.35 9.73 -13.16
N GLU A 246 -4.16 9.22 -14.08
CA GLU A 246 -5.49 9.75 -14.41
C GLU A 246 -6.42 9.75 -13.20
N ASN A 247 -6.34 8.76 -12.29
CA ASN A 247 -7.10 8.77 -11.04
C ASN A 247 -6.78 10.02 -10.19
N VAL A 248 -5.53 10.51 -10.25
CA VAL A 248 -5.04 11.68 -9.52
C VAL A 248 -5.32 12.97 -10.29
N ALA A 249 -5.05 13.01 -11.59
CA ALA A 249 -5.15 14.21 -12.43
C ALA A 249 -6.58 14.78 -12.47
N GLY A 250 -7.57 13.90 -12.50
CA GLY A 250 -8.97 14.26 -12.32
C GLY A 250 -9.55 13.41 -11.18
N PRO A 251 -9.39 13.78 -9.87
CA PRO A 251 -9.67 12.91 -8.75
C PRO A 251 -10.88 12.02 -8.98
N THR A 252 -10.62 10.77 -9.37
CA THR A 252 -11.64 9.83 -9.81
C THR A 252 -11.40 8.46 -9.18
N LEU A 253 -12.43 7.95 -8.53
CA LEU A 253 -12.41 6.65 -7.87
C LEU A 253 -12.42 5.50 -8.88
N ARG A 254 -12.17 4.30 -8.42
CA ARG A 254 -12.55 3.08 -9.13
C ARG A 254 -14.07 2.94 -9.17
N PRO A 255 -14.63 2.20 -10.15
CA PRO A 255 -16.04 1.84 -10.15
C PRO A 255 -16.47 1.23 -8.81
N GLU A 256 -17.69 1.55 -8.37
CA GLU A 256 -18.21 1.13 -7.07
C GLU A 256 -18.09 -0.39 -6.84
N ALA A 257 -18.50 -1.19 -7.85
CA ALA A 257 -18.40 -2.65 -7.78
C ALA A 257 -16.96 -3.16 -7.64
N THR A 258 -15.96 -2.45 -8.17
CA THR A 258 -14.55 -2.77 -7.98
C THR A 258 -14.10 -2.41 -6.56
N SER A 259 -14.45 -1.22 -6.08
CA SER A 259 -14.15 -0.77 -4.71
C SER A 259 -14.78 -1.68 -3.65
N GLU A 260 -16.03 -2.08 -3.83
CA GLU A 260 -16.72 -3.01 -2.92
C GLU A 260 -16.04 -4.38 -2.87
N ARG A 261 -15.66 -4.94 -4.04
CA ARG A 261 -14.97 -6.23 -4.12
C ARG A 261 -13.61 -6.21 -3.41
N ILE A 262 -12.90 -5.07 -3.46
CA ILE A 262 -11.60 -4.88 -2.79
C ILE A 262 -11.81 -4.55 -1.31
N GLY A 263 -12.93 -3.97 -0.93
CA GLY A 263 -13.21 -3.51 0.44
C GLY A 263 -12.70 -2.10 0.73
N GLU A 264 -12.66 -1.23 -0.30
CA GLU A 264 -12.12 0.12 -0.19
C GLU A 264 -13.02 1.10 0.57
N ASN A 265 -12.42 1.98 1.33
CA ASN A 265 -13.09 3.17 1.86
C ASN A 265 -13.03 4.30 0.81
N ARG A 266 -14.06 4.41 -0.03
CA ARG A 266 -14.14 5.38 -1.13
C ARG A 266 -13.99 6.84 -0.67
N GLN A 267 -14.52 7.19 0.51
CA GLN A 267 -14.40 8.55 1.05
C GLN A 267 -12.94 8.87 1.42
N ALA A 268 -12.23 7.94 2.04
CA ALA A 268 -10.83 8.10 2.37
C ALA A 268 -9.97 8.23 1.10
N ILE A 269 -10.18 7.37 0.11
CA ILE A 269 -9.44 7.41 -1.17
C ILE A 269 -9.70 8.74 -1.89
N MET A 270 -10.93 9.22 -1.96
CA MET A 270 -11.23 10.52 -2.59
C MET A 270 -10.48 11.66 -1.91
N ALA A 271 -10.45 11.71 -0.57
CA ALA A 271 -9.70 12.71 0.16
C ALA A 271 -8.19 12.65 -0.13
N GLN A 272 -7.64 11.44 -0.27
CA GLN A 272 -6.25 11.20 -0.64
C GLN A 272 -5.96 11.67 -2.07
N LEU A 273 -6.79 11.32 -3.05
CA LEU A 273 -6.62 11.73 -4.45
C LEU A 273 -6.64 13.26 -4.60
N ILE A 274 -7.55 13.94 -3.90
CA ILE A 274 -7.61 15.41 -3.90
C ILE A 274 -6.32 16.01 -3.35
N TRP A 275 -5.81 15.50 -2.23
CA TRP A 275 -4.57 15.98 -1.64
C TRP A 275 -3.35 15.68 -2.54
N ILE A 276 -3.25 14.47 -3.10
CA ILE A 276 -2.16 14.09 -4.02
C ILE A 276 -2.16 15.00 -5.26
N LYS A 277 -3.36 15.30 -5.81
CA LYS A 277 -3.48 16.26 -6.92
C LYS A 277 -2.93 17.63 -6.56
N GLN A 278 -3.23 18.16 -5.37
CA GLN A 278 -2.68 19.44 -4.90
C GLN A 278 -1.16 19.38 -4.81
N LEU A 279 -0.57 18.27 -4.35
CA LEU A 279 0.87 18.09 -4.32
C LEU A 279 1.48 18.10 -5.72
N MET A 280 0.87 17.41 -6.66
CA MET A 280 1.29 17.37 -8.05
C MET A 280 1.22 18.75 -8.71
N ASP A 281 0.08 19.42 -8.61
CA ASP A 281 -0.20 20.67 -9.35
C ASP A 281 0.54 21.90 -8.79
N HIS A 282 0.74 21.96 -7.47
CA HIS A 282 1.22 23.17 -6.80
C HIS A 282 2.62 23.05 -6.19
N HIS A 283 3.11 21.81 -6.00
CA HIS A 283 4.40 21.59 -5.35
C HIS A 283 5.40 20.82 -6.21
N GLY A 284 5.00 20.37 -7.40
CA GLY A 284 5.88 19.66 -8.33
C GLY A 284 6.32 18.28 -7.82
N ILE A 285 5.54 17.68 -6.91
CA ILE A 285 5.82 16.32 -6.43
C ILE A 285 5.61 15.33 -7.56
N ILE A 286 6.59 14.46 -7.80
CA ILE A 286 6.50 13.37 -8.78
C ILE A 286 5.67 12.25 -8.18
N ILE A 287 4.48 12.03 -8.74
CA ILE A 287 3.55 11.00 -8.24
C ILE A 287 3.86 9.67 -8.92
N VAL A 288 4.07 8.62 -8.14
CA VAL A 288 4.40 7.27 -8.60
C VAL A 288 3.30 6.29 -8.20
N PRO A 289 2.32 6.03 -9.09
CA PRO A 289 1.37 4.92 -8.94
C PRO A 289 2.08 3.58 -9.19
N SER A 290 1.58 2.50 -8.58
CA SER A 290 2.22 1.18 -8.71
C SER A 290 1.96 0.50 -10.05
N HIS A 291 0.88 0.84 -10.74
CA HIS A 291 0.35 0.05 -11.86
C HIS A 291 0.32 0.76 -13.22
N ASP A 292 0.73 2.01 -13.28
CA ASP A 292 0.72 2.82 -14.52
C ASP A 292 1.95 2.51 -15.40
N ASN A 293 1.81 1.50 -16.25
CA ASN A 293 2.90 1.06 -17.14
C ASN A 293 3.44 2.19 -18.02
N ASP A 294 2.55 2.99 -18.59
CA ASP A 294 2.94 4.01 -19.57
C ASP A 294 3.60 5.21 -18.89
N LEU A 295 3.13 5.59 -17.70
CA LEU A 295 3.75 6.61 -16.89
C LEU A 295 5.15 6.19 -16.42
N LEU A 296 5.30 4.96 -15.91
CA LEU A 296 6.58 4.46 -15.42
C LEU A 296 7.62 4.40 -16.56
N ASN A 297 7.21 3.98 -17.77
CA ASN A 297 8.07 4.02 -18.94
C ASN A 297 8.45 5.45 -19.34
N ARG A 298 7.50 6.41 -19.31
CA ARG A 298 7.81 7.82 -19.53
C ARG A 298 8.80 8.37 -18.50
N TYR A 299 8.63 8.03 -17.22
CA TYR A 299 9.57 8.45 -16.17
C TYR A 299 10.96 7.87 -16.39
N ARG A 300 11.07 6.63 -16.86
CA ARG A 300 12.35 6.03 -17.23
C ARG A 300 12.99 6.78 -18.42
N GLU A 301 12.23 7.08 -19.47
CA GLU A 301 12.70 7.83 -20.63
C GLU A 301 13.16 9.24 -20.27
N GLN A 302 12.54 9.86 -19.26
CA GLN A 302 12.90 11.19 -18.74
C GLN A 302 14.07 11.16 -17.75
N GLY A 303 14.54 9.98 -17.35
CA GLY A 303 15.58 9.80 -16.34
C GLY A 303 15.13 10.08 -14.90
N LEU A 304 13.81 10.15 -14.66
CA LEU A 304 13.23 10.28 -13.33
C LEU A 304 13.23 8.95 -12.56
N LEU A 305 13.14 7.84 -13.28
CA LEU A 305 13.29 6.47 -12.75
C LEU A 305 14.33 5.73 -13.59
N GLY A 306 15.14 4.90 -12.95
CA GLY A 306 16.08 3.99 -13.59
C GLY A 306 15.57 2.55 -13.66
N ASP A 307 16.33 1.68 -14.30
CA ASP A 307 16.11 0.24 -14.26
C ASP A 307 16.76 -0.34 -13.01
N LEU A 308 16.11 -1.31 -12.36
CA LEU A 308 16.66 -2.03 -11.23
C LEU A 308 17.84 -2.89 -11.72
N GLU A 309 18.99 -2.78 -11.08
CA GLU A 309 20.26 -3.47 -11.38
C GLU A 309 20.50 -4.63 -10.41
#